data_9d6be766a644f87951658b638ad6413c
#
_entry.id   9d6be766a644f87951658b638ad6413c
#
_cell.length_a   1.000
_cell.length_b   1.000
_cell.length_c   1.000
_cell.angle_alpha   90.00
_cell.angle_beta   90.00
_cell.angle_gamma   90.00
#
_symmetry.space_group_name_H-M   'P 1'
#
loop_
_entity.id
_entity.type
_entity.pdbx_description
1 polymer ?
#
loop_
_entity_poly.entity_id
_entity_poly.type
_entity_poly.pdbx_seq_one_letter_code
_entity_poly.pdbx_strand_id
1 'polypeptide(L)'
;ANSVLSVKAGASQVQGTLLGFGERCGNANLSAIIPDLQLKLGIPCIPQEELLHLTHHARELAAIANVDLPAWMPYVGENPFAHKAGMHAAAVLKPPGSFVQVDPYLVGNTRRFPASEISGKAVVLEKVKRIFPHVSVDSQEARALLRELKDLEAGGYQFEGADASFELLVRKRLRPFPPFFELLYYHIYTVYSDGKDRGASATVKVRV
;
A
#
# COMPACT_ATOMS: atom_id res chain seq x y z
N ALA A 1 10.09 15.72 16.32
CA ALA A 1 9.64 16.89 17.09
C ALA A 1 10.83 17.83 17.41
N ASN A 2 11.89 17.36 18.08
CA ASN A 2 12.98 18.23 18.55
C ASN A 2 13.62 19.05 17.41
N SER A 3 13.99 18.44 16.30
CA SER A 3 14.60 19.12 15.16
C SER A 3 13.71 20.21 14.58
N VAL A 4 12.39 19.94 14.45
CA VAL A 4 11.41 20.92 13.95
C VAL A 4 11.26 22.09 14.93
N LEU A 5 11.20 21.80 16.23
CA LEU A 5 11.14 22.85 17.27
C LEU A 5 12.43 23.68 17.31
N SER A 6 13.61 23.05 17.12
CA SER A 6 14.88 23.77 17.06
C SER A 6 14.93 24.75 15.88
N VAL A 7 14.45 24.35 14.71
CA VAL A 7 14.35 25.25 13.55
C VAL A 7 13.42 26.42 13.85
N LYS A 8 12.25 26.16 14.45
CA LYS A 8 11.34 27.24 14.90
C LYS A 8 11.97 28.17 15.93
N ALA A 9 12.90 27.66 16.74
CA ALA A 9 13.66 28.46 17.72
C ALA A 9 14.89 29.15 17.15
N GLY A 10 15.17 29.02 15.83
CA GLY A 10 16.22 29.75 15.15
C GLY A 10 17.42 28.89 14.68
N ALA A 11 17.38 27.57 14.82
CA ALA A 11 18.42 26.72 14.23
C ALA A 11 18.37 26.82 12.70
N SER A 12 19.52 27.11 12.10
CA SER A 12 19.69 27.26 10.64
C SER A 12 20.07 25.97 9.92
N GLN A 13 20.44 24.94 10.66
CA GLN A 13 20.85 23.65 10.12
C GLN A 13 20.35 22.49 10.97
N VAL A 14 19.88 21.44 10.32
CA VAL A 14 19.55 20.15 10.93
C VAL A 14 20.41 19.07 10.27
N GLN A 15 21.06 18.27 11.10
CA GLN A 15 21.79 17.08 10.67
C GLN A 15 20.95 15.82 10.97
N GLY A 16 20.98 14.87 10.07
CA GLY A 16 20.27 13.62 10.20
C GLY A 16 20.58 12.66 9.07
N THR A 17 19.84 11.57 8.98
CA THR A 17 19.96 10.58 7.91
C THR A 17 18.58 10.25 7.36
N LEU A 18 18.52 9.84 6.09
CA LEU A 18 17.29 9.25 5.56
C LEU A 18 16.98 7.98 6.35
N LEU A 19 15.69 7.73 6.60
CA LEU A 19 15.18 6.65 7.44
C LEU A 19 15.67 6.67 8.90
N GLY A 20 16.46 7.65 9.30
CA GLY A 20 16.99 7.77 10.66
C GLY A 20 18.12 6.78 10.98
N PHE A 21 18.78 6.20 9.99
CA PHE A 21 19.89 5.28 10.23
C PHE A 21 21.00 5.91 11.10
N GLY A 22 21.52 5.12 12.03
CA GLY A 22 22.59 5.53 12.94
C GLY A 22 22.75 4.61 14.13
N GLU A 23 23.72 4.92 14.97
CA GLU A 23 23.98 4.16 16.20
C GLU A 23 22.78 4.14 17.15
N ARG A 24 22.65 3.07 17.91
CA ARG A 24 21.65 2.89 18.97
C ARG A 24 20.22 3.08 18.47
N CYS A 25 19.58 4.20 18.82
CA CYS A 25 18.21 4.53 18.40
C CYS A 25 18.14 5.24 17.04
N GLY A 26 19.27 5.45 16.38
CA GLY A 26 19.40 6.15 15.12
C GLY A 26 19.58 7.67 15.24
N ASN A 27 19.61 8.34 14.09
CA ASN A 27 19.73 9.78 13.95
C ASN A 27 18.35 10.42 13.71
N ALA A 28 18.34 11.76 13.62
CA ALA A 28 17.17 12.50 13.20
C ALA A 28 16.74 12.03 11.79
N ASN A 29 15.49 11.59 11.67
CA ASN A 29 14.99 11.03 10.42
C ASN A 29 14.63 12.12 9.41
N LEU A 30 15.50 12.36 8.44
CA LEU A 30 15.30 13.37 7.40
C LEU A 30 14.11 13.05 6.50
N SER A 31 13.74 11.77 6.33
CA SER A 31 12.55 11.40 5.56
C SER A 31 11.24 11.93 6.17
N ALA A 32 11.23 12.28 7.45
CA ALA A 32 10.10 12.91 8.11
C ALA A 32 10.30 14.42 8.32
N ILE A 33 11.52 14.84 8.64
CA ILE A 33 11.83 16.24 8.98
C ILE A 33 11.71 17.15 7.76
N ILE A 34 12.22 16.74 6.60
CA ILE A 34 12.13 17.53 5.36
C ILE A 34 10.69 17.83 4.97
N PRO A 35 9.79 16.83 4.85
CA PRO A 35 8.38 17.11 4.56
C PRO A 35 7.68 17.94 5.64
N ASP A 36 7.99 17.74 6.93
CA ASP A 36 7.40 18.54 8.00
C ASP A 36 7.79 20.02 7.88
N LEU A 37 9.06 20.31 7.61
CA LEU A 37 9.53 21.69 7.43
C LEU A 37 8.96 22.30 6.15
N GLN A 38 9.04 21.58 5.02
CA GLN A 38 8.69 22.14 3.72
C GLN A 38 7.19 22.21 3.48
N LEU A 39 6.43 21.13 3.75
CA LEU A 39 5.01 21.05 3.43
C LEU A 39 4.10 21.60 4.53
N LYS A 40 4.51 21.53 5.80
CA LYS A 40 3.68 22.01 6.91
C LYS A 40 4.07 23.39 7.41
N LEU A 41 5.36 23.71 7.37
CA LEU A 41 5.85 25.01 7.89
C LEU A 41 6.28 26.00 6.80
N GLY A 42 6.29 25.59 5.52
CA GLY A 42 6.67 26.44 4.40
C GLY A 42 8.16 26.82 4.41
N ILE A 43 9.01 26.03 5.10
CA ILE A 43 10.45 26.26 5.18
C ILE A 43 11.12 25.38 4.13
N PRO A 44 11.63 25.93 3.00
CA PRO A 44 12.22 25.16 1.92
C PRO A 44 13.53 24.51 2.40
N CYS A 45 13.66 23.19 2.17
CA CYS A 45 14.83 22.40 2.53
C CYS A 45 15.55 21.85 1.29
N ILE A 46 14.76 21.42 0.29
CA ILE A 46 15.23 20.84 -0.98
C ILE A 46 14.35 21.36 -2.12
N PRO A 47 14.77 21.27 -3.40
CA PRO A 47 13.91 21.55 -4.54
C PRO A 47 12.60 20.76 -4.46
N GLN A 48 11.47 21.39 -4.81
CA GLN A 48 10.13 20.76 -4.67
C GLN A 48 9.99 19.52 -5.54
N GLU A 49 10.62 19.49 -6.70
CA GLU A 49 10.68 18.34 -7.62
C GLU A 49 11.37 17.12 -6.99
N GLU A 50 12.40 17.34 -6.16
CA GLU A 50 13.13 16.26 -5.48
C GLU A 50 12.29 15.62 -4.37
N LEU A 51 11.38 16.38 -3.77
CA LEU A 51 10.49 15.84 -2.75
C LEU A 51 9.54 14.77 -3.31
N LEU A 52 9.20 14.84 -4.60
CA LEU A 52 8.39 13.83 -5.29
C LEU A 52 9.08 12.45 -5.37
N HIS A 53 10.39 12.40 -5.18
CA HIS A 53 11.17 11.17 -5.21
C HIS A 53 11.45 10.59 -3.82
N LEU A 54 11.02 11.26 -2.75
CA LEU A 54 11.36 10.89 -1.37
C LEU A 54 10.99 9.44 -1.02
N THR A 55 9.79 8.99 -1.38
CA THR A 55 9.34 7.61 -1.11
C THR A 55 10.14 6.59 -1.91
N HIS A 56 10.51 6.92 -3.16
CA HIS A 56 11.35 6.06 -4.00
C HIS A 56 12.73 5.87 -3.36
N HIS A 57 13.40 6.98 -3.02
CA HIS A 57 14.72 6.94 -2.39
C HIS A 57 14.70 6.23 -1.02
N ALA A 58 13.63 6.40 -0.25
CA ALA A 58 13.47 5.68 1.01
C ALA A 58 13.42 4.16 0.81
N ARG A 59 12.68 3.69 -0.20
CA ARG A 59 12.60 2.26 -0.54
C ARG A 59 13.91 1.71 -1.08
N GLU A 60 14.56 2.46 -1.95
CA GLU A 60 15.86 2.10 -2.52
C GLU A 60 16.93 1.98 -1.43
N LEU A 61 17.00 2.97 -0.52
CA LEU A 61 17.93 2.94 0.60
C LEU A 61 17.67 1.75 1.54
N ALA A 62 16.40 1.45 1.84
CA ALA A 62 16.04 0.28 2.66
C ALA A 62 16.48 -1.02 1.97
N ALA A 63 16.28 -1.14 0.66
CA ALA A 63 16.71 -2.29 -0.12
C ALA A 63 18.24 -2.44 -0.14
N ILE A 64 19.00 -1.35 -0.34
CA ILE A 64 20.46 -1.35 -0.29
C ILE A 64 20.96 -1.76 1.10
N ALA A 65 20.32 -1.27 2.15
CA ALA A 65 20.65 -1.62 3.53
C ALA A 65 20.17 -3.02 3.94
N ASN A 66 19.43 -3.72 3.08
CA ASN A 66 18.81 -5.02 3.34
C ASN A 66 17.94 -5.01 4.61
N VAL A 67 17.12 -3.97 4.78
CA VAL A 67 16.15 -3.84 5.86
C VAL A 67 14.77 -3.54 5.30
N ASP A 68 13.74 -3.99 6.01
CA ASP A 68 12.36 -3.64 5.65
C ASP A 68 12.08 -2.18 5.99
N LEU A 69 11.49 -1.44 5.04
CA LEU A 69 10.96 -0.12 5.32
C LEU A 69 9.70 -0.27 6.20
N PRO A 70 9.71 0.26 7.45
CA PRO A 70 8.54 0.13 8.32
C PRO A 70 7.29 0.70 7.68
N ALA A 71 6.23 -0.10 7.60
CA ALA A 71 4.97 0.30 6.96
C ALA A 71 4.35 1.55 7.59
N TRP A 72 4.59 1.80 8.88
CA TRP A 72 4.10 2.96 9.63
C TRP A 72 4.99 4.20 9.52
N MET A 73 6.13 4.13 8.81
CA MET A 73 7.07 5.27 8.75
C MET A 73 6.40 6.49 8.11
N PRO A 74 6.46 7.66 8.78
CA PRO A 74 5.82 8.88 8.27
C PRO A 74 6.24 9.20 6.83
N TYR A 75 5.29 9.62 6.01
CA TYR A 75 5.40 10.00 4.60
C TYR A 75 5.79 8.88 3.63
N VAL A 76 6.76 8.04 3.96
CA VAL A 76 7.38 7.07 3.02
C VAL A 76 6.88 5.65 3.20
N GLY A 77 6.31 5.32 4.36
CA GLY A 77 5.70 4.01 4.61
C GLY A 77 4.39 3.81 3.84
N GLU A 78 3.82 2.63 3.98
CA GLU A 78 2.58 2.27 3.30
C GLU A 78 1.32 2.74 4.05
N ASN A 79 1.37 2.80 5.39
CA ASN A 79 0.23 3.08 6.24
C ASN A 79 -0.13 4.57 6.40
N PRO A 80 0.80 5.55 6.32
CA PRO A 80 0.48 6.95 6.53
C PRO A 80 -0.65 7.50 5.64
N PHE A 81 -0.83 6.91 4.46
CA PHE A 81 -1.86 7.30 3.49
C PHE A 81 -2.86 6.17 3.21
N ALA A 82 -2.95 5.19 4.13
CA ALA A 82 -3.90 4.09 4.05
C ALA A 82 -5.18 4.42 4.84
N HIS A 83 -6.34 4.19 4.23
CA HIS A 83 -7.66 4.42 4.83
C HIS A 83 -8.48 3.15 4.79
N LYS A 84 -8.63 2.48 5.94
CA LYS A 84 -9.30 1.19 6.07
C LYS A 84 -10.79 1.33 6.42
N ALA A 85 -11.14 2.28 7.29
CA ALA A 85 -12.51 2.46 7.74
C ALA A 85 -13.38 3.15 6.68
N GLY A 86 -14.57 2.61 6.42
CA GLY A 86 -15.47 3.09 5.36
C GLY A 86 -15.84 4.57 5.48
N MET A 87 -16.06 5.11 6.68
CA MET A 87 -16.32 6.54 6.90
C MET A 87 -15.11 7.41 6.58
N HIS A 88 -13.91 6.98 6.97
CA HIS A 88 -12.66 7.70 6.68
C HIS A 88 -12.35 7.68 5.19
N ALA A 89 -12.50 6.52 4.54
CA ALA A 89 -12.31 6.40 3.10
C ALA A 89 -13.31 7.27 2.33
N ALA A 90 -14.58 7.27 2.72
CA ALA A 90 -15.61 8.11 2.10
C ALA A 90 -15.35 9.62 2.30
N ALA A 91 -14.78 10.02 3.44
CA ALA A 91 -14.43 11.41 3.72
C ALA A 91 -13.22 11.88 2.90
N VAL A 92 -12.21 11.02 2.73
CA VAL A 92 -11.02 11.31 1.91
C VAL A 92 -11.35 11.44 0.41
N LEU A 93 -12.39 10.76 -0.05
CA LEU A 93 -12.88 10.85 -1.42
C LEU A 93 -13.70 12.13 -1.71
N LYS A 94 -14.09 12.89 -0.68
CA LYS A 94 -14.77 14.17 -0.83
C LYS A 94 -13.76 15.31 -0.92
N PRO A 95 -13.89 16.25 -1.87
CA PRO A 95 -13.07 17.45 -1.89
C PRO A 95 -13.56 18.48 -0.84
N PRO A 96 -12.68 19.33 -0.29
CA PRO A 96 -11.23 19.20 -0.15
C PRO A 96 -10.89 18.20 0.95
N GLY A 97 -9.95 17.30 0.71
CA GLY A 97 -9.59 16.16 1.55
C GLY A 97 -9.44 16.44 3.04
N SER A 98 -10.54 16.33 3.78
CA SER A 98 -10.65 16.76 5.18
C SER A 98 -9.87 15.90 6.19
N PHE A 99 -9.34 14.75 5.77
CA PHE A 99 -8.61 13.80 6.62
C PHE A 99 -7.13 13.62 6.25
N VAL A 100 -6.63 14.34 5.24
CA VAL A 100 -5.26 14.20 4.76
C VAL A 100 -4.54 15.53 4.94
N GLN A 101 -3.57 15.58 5.86
CA GLN A 101 -2.79 16.80 6.13
C GLN A 101 -1.83 17.15 5.00
N VAL A 102 -1.38 16.13 4.24
CA VAL A 102 -0.42 16.27 3.13
C VAL A 102 -0.89 15.36 2.00
N ASP A 103 -0.91 15.87 0.77
CA ASP A 103 -1.17 15.03 -0.38
C ASP A 103 0.00 14.03 -0.57
N PRO A 104 -0.27 12.71 -0.59
CA PRO A 104 0.77 11.70 -0.73
C PRO A 104 1.63 11.87 -1.99
N TYR A 105 1.06 12.39 -3.07
CA TYR A 105 1.80 12.62 -4.31
C TYR A 105 2.95 13.62 -4.15
N LEU A 106 2.86 14.56 -3.20
CA LEU A 106 3.93 15.53 -2.94
C LEU A 106 5.22 14.90 -2.38
N VAL A 107 5.14 13.67 -1.89
CA VAL A 107 6.28 12.89 -1.36
C VAL A 107 6.51 11.60 -2.15
N GLY A 108 5.92 11.48 -3.35
CA GLY A 108 6.03 10.30 -4.20
C GLY A 108 5.34 9.05 -3.64
N ASN A 109 4.38 9.24 -2.74
CA ASN A 109 3.57 8.14 -2.19
C ASN A 109 2.17 8.13 -2.82
N THR A 110 1.34 7.17 -2.48
CA THR A 110 0.00 6.99 -3.03
C THR A 110 -1.02 6.74 -1.93
N ARG A 111 -2.27 7.16 -2.16
CA ARG A 111 -3.38 6.76 -1.29
C ARG A 111 -3.65 5.29 -1.45
N ARG A 112 -3.80 4.59 -0.32
CA ARG A 112 -4.13 3.18 -0.29
C ARG A 112 -5.49 2.97 0.40
N PHE A 113 -6.28 2.09 -0.18
CA PHE A 113 -7.53 1.63 0.41
C PHE A 113 -7.43 0.10 0.53
N PRO A 114 -6.86 -0.40 1.65
CA PRO A 114 -6.81 -1.84 1.88
C PRO A 114 -8.21 -2.42 1.82
N ALA A 115 -8.42 -3.47 1.03
CA ALA A 115 -9.68 -4.20 1.02
C ALA A 115 -9.74 -5.05 2.29
N SER A 116 -10.75 -4.87 3.11
CA SER A 116 -10.99 -5.68 4.32
C SER A 116 -12.49 -5.81 4.54
N GLU A 117 -12.90 -6.74 5.40
CA GLU A 117 -14.30 -6.93 5.82
C GLU A 117 -14.99 -5.64 6.27
N ILE A 118 -14.20 -4.70 6.81
CA ILE A 118 -14.65 -3.38 7.28
C ILE A 118 -14.68 -2.36 6.13
N SER A 119 -14.14 -2.71 4.95
CA SER A 119 -14.14 -1.82 3.79
C SER A 119 -15.57 -1.67 3.28
N GLY A 120 -16.14 -0.49 3.46
CA GLY A 120 -17.48 -0.21 2.94
C GLY A 120 -17.53 -0.30 1.41
N LYS A 121 -18.73 -0.49 0.87
CA LYS A 121 -19.04 -0.51 -0.57
C LYS A 121 -18.25 0.54 -1.37
N ALA A 122 -18.07 1.75 -0.82
CA ALA A 122 -17.39 2.86 -1.48
C ALA A 122 -15.90 2.57 -1.78
N VAL A 123 -15.17 1.90 -0.87
CA VAL A 123 -13.75 1.58 -1.05
C VAL A 123 -13.54 0.53 -2.13
N VAL A 124 -14.36 -0.52 -2.12
CA VAL A 124 -14.31 -1.58 -3.15
C VAL A 124 -14.60 -0.99 -4.52
N LEU A 125 -15.61 -0.15 -4.60
CA LEU A 125 -16.00 0.50 -5.86
C LEU A 125 -14.94 1.48 -6.37
N GLU A 126 -14.25 2.19 -5.49
CA GLU A 126 -13.12 3.04 -5.88
C GLU A 126 -11.95 2.21 -6.45
N LYS A 127 -11.63 1.06 -5.85
CA LYS A 127 -10.65 0.11 -6.41
C LYS A 127 -11.10 -0.41 -7.78
N VAL A 128 -12.37 -0.76 -7.93
CA VAL A 128 -12.94 -1.23 -9.21
C VAL A 128 -12.81 -0.14 -10.28
N LYS A 129 -13.14 1.12 -9.96
CA LYS A 129 -13.00 2.25 -10.89
C LYS A 129 -11.58 2.50 -11.36
N ARG A 130 -10.57 2.24 -10.52
CA ARG A 130 -9.15 2.34 -10.94
C ARG A 130 -8.80 1.32 -12.01
N ILE A 131 -9.39 0.12 -11.94
CA ILE A 131 -9.18 -0.98 -12.92
C ILE A 131 -10.07 -0.77 -14.15
N PHE A 132 -11.32 -0.36 -13.94
CA PHE A 132 -12.35 -0.13 -14.96
C PHE A 132 -13.05 1.23 -14.76
N PRO A 133 -12.50 2.34 -15.29
CA PRO A 133 -13.02 3.70 -15.06
C PRO A 133 -14.47 3.90 -15.50
N HIS A 134 -14.95 3.10 -16.46
CA HIS A 134 -16.28 3.23 -17.06
C HIS A 134 -17.37 2.43 -16.33
N VAL A 135 -17.02 1.65 -15.30
CA VAL A 135 -18.03 0.85 -14.57
C VAL A 135 -18.81 1.74 -13.61
N SER A 136 -20.13 1.74 -13.77
CA SER A 136 -21.02 2.43 -12.85
C SER A 136 -21.05 1.73 -11.49
N VAL A 137 -20.99 2.54 -10.43
CA VAL A 137 -21.04 2.11 -9.03
C VAL A 137 -22.35 1.36 -8.69
N ASP A 138 -23.42 1.68 -9.39
CA ASP A 138 -24.74 1.11 -9.17
C ASP A 138 -25.11 0.01 -10.17
N SER A 139 -24.16 -0.41 -11.00
CA SER A 139 -24.36 -1.50 -11.95
C SER A 139 -24.66 -2.84 -11.26
N GLN A 140 -25.36 -3.73 -11.96
CA GLN A 140 -25.66 -5.07 -11.46
C GLN A 140 -24.39 -5.88 -11.25
N GLU A 141 -23.39 -5.68 -12.13
CA GLU A 141 -22.09 -6.33 -12.09
C GLU A 141 -21.30 -5.91 -10.83
N ALA A 142 -21.30 -4.62 -10.50
CA ALA A 142 -20.65 -4.10 -9.30
C ALA A 142 -21.29 -4.67 -8.02
N ARG A 143 -22.62 -4.81 -7.99
CA ARG A 143 -23.33 -5.42 -6.86
C ARG A 143 -23.06 -6.92 -6.75
N ALA A 144 -22.93 -7.64 -7.87
CA ALA A 144 -22.60 -9.06 -7.90
C ALA A 144 -21.17 -9.28 -7.42
N LEU A 145 -20.20 -8.46 -7.87
CA LEU A 145 -18.82 -8.49 -7.41
C LEU A 145 -18.69 -8.26 -5.91
N LEU A 146 -19.44 -7.29 -5.35
CA LEU A 146 -19.44 -7.03 -3.91
C LEU A 146 -19.98 -8.22 -3.09
N ARG A 147 -20.97 -8.95 -3.60
CA ARG A 147 -21.47 -10.16 -2.94
C ARG A 147 -20.44 -11.27 -2.97
N GLU A 148 -19.88 -11.54 -4.16
CA GLU A 148 -18.84 -12.55 -4.34
C GLU A 148 -17.61 -12.29 -3.45
N LEU A 149 -17.18 -11.01 -3.34
CA LEU A 149 -16.07 -10.62 -2.45
C LEU A 149 -16.38 -10.97 -0.99
N LYS A 150 -17.61 -10.66 -0.51
CA LYS A 150 -18.03 -10.99 0.85
C LYS A 150 -18.12 -12.51 1.09
N ASP A 151 -18.60 -13.25 0.12
CA ASP A 151 -18.69 -14.71 0.21
C ASP A 151 -17.29 -15.35 0.28
N LEU A 152 -16.34 -14.84 -0.50
CA LEU A 152 -14.95 -15.26 -0.45
C LEU A 152 -14.28 -14.90 0.89
N GLU A 153 -14.51 -13.69 1.41
CA GLU A 153 -14.00 -13.26 2.72
C GLU A 153 -14.58 -14.10 3.85
N ALA A 154 -15.88 -14.41 3.78
CA ALA A 154 -16.53 -15.33 4.73
C ALA A 154 -15.97 -16.76 4.64
N GLY A 155 -15.47 -17.17 3.47
CA GLY A 155 -14.74 -18.41 3.23
C GLY A 155 -13.29 -18.41 3.66
N GLY A 156 -12.77 -17.28 4.24
CA GLY A 156 -11.40 -17.16 4.75
C GLY A 156 -10.40 -16.51 3.79
N TYR A 157 -10.84 -16.07 2.61
CA TYR A 157 -9.96 -15.29 1.72
C TYR A 157 -9.70 -13.89 2.30
N GLN A 158 -8.47 -13.40 2.15
CA GLN A 158 -8.10 -12.05 2.54
C GLN A 158 -7.52 -11.29 1.35
N PHE A 159 -8.15 -10.17 1.01
CA PHE A 159 -7.72 -9.30 -0.09
C PHE A 159 -6.94 -8.09 0.41
N GLU A 160 -6.73 -7.96 1.72
CA GLU A 160 -5.88 -6.94 2.32
C GLU A 160 -4.41 -7.24 1.96
N GLY A 161 -3.77 -6.35 1.20
CA GLY A 161 -2.41 -6.56 0.69
C GLY A 161 -2.31 -7.50 -0.53
N ALA A 162 -3.40 -8.12 -0.97
CA ALA A 162 -3.47 -8.99 -2.14
C ALA A 162 -4.09 -8.27 -3.35
N ASP A 163 -3.57 -7.07 -3.69
CA ASP A 163 -4.13 -6.21 -4.74
C ASP A 163 -4.21 -6.91 -6.11
N ALA A 164 -3.22 -7.73 -6.46
CA ALA A 164 -3.24 -8.49 -7.71
C ALA A 164 -4.34 -9.56 -7.74
N SER A 165 -4.58 -10.25 -6.64
CA SER A 165 -5.69 -11.23 -6.52
C SER A 165 -7.05 -10.55 -6.59
N PHE A 166 -7.19 -9.39 -5.96
CA PHE A 166 -8.39 -8.56 -6.06
C PHE A 166 -8.60 -8.10 -7.52
N GLU A 167 -7.56 -7.61 -8.19
CA GLU A 167 -7.64 -7.18 -9.58
C GLU A 167 -8.04 -8.33 -10.51
N LEU A 168 -7.49 -9.53 -10.33
CA LEU A 168 -7.86 -10.72 -11.10
C LEU A 168 -9.33 -11.09 -10.89
N LEU A 169 -9.84 -11.03 -9.66
CA LEU A 169 -11.26 -11.24 -9.37
C LEU A 169 -12.14 -10.26 -10.12
N VAL A 170 -11.80 -8.95 -10.04
CA VAL A 170 -12.51 -7.88 -10.74
C VAL A 170 -12.49 -8.09 -12.25
N ARG A 171 -11.33 -8.40 -12.83
CA ARG A 171 -11.17 -8.65 -14.28
C ARG A 171 -11.98 -9.83 -14.74
N LYS A 172 -11.92 -10.96 -14.04
CA LYS A 172 -12.69 -12.17 -14.37
C LYS A 172 -14.19 -11.92 -14.38
N ARG A 173 -14.68 -11.05 -13.47
CA ARG A 173 -16.11 -10.76 -13.33
C ARG A 173 -16.62 -9.75 -14.34
N LEU A 174 -15.87 -8.66 -14.58
CA LEU A 174 -16.31 -7.55 -15.43
C LEU A 174 -15.93 -7.74 -16.91
N ARG A 175 -14.87 -8.47 -17.19
CA ARG A 175 -14.42 -8.78 -18.55
C ARG A 175 -13.90 -10.22 -18.59
N PRO A 176 -14.79 -11.23 -18.64
CA PRO A 176 -14.38 -12.62 -18.70
C PRO A 176 -13.39 -12.85 -19.85
N PHE A 177 -12.33 -13.56 -19.59
CA PHE A 177 -11.36 -14.00 -20.57
C PHE A 177 -11.23 -15.53 -20.48
N PRO A 178 -10.92 -16.21 -21.60
CA PRO A 178 -10.71 -17.65 -21.55
C PRO A 178 -9.53 -17.98 -20.63
N PRO A 179 -9.60 -19.05 -19.85
CA PRO A 179 -8.47 -19.45 -19.03
C PRO A 179 -7.27 -19.81 -19.91
N PHE A 180 -6.08 -19.48 -19.48
CA PHE A 180 -4.86 -19.82 -20.19
C PHE A 180 -4.60 -21.33 -20.24
N PHE A 181 -5.12 -22.06 -19.27
CA PHE A 181 -5.10 -23.52 -19.18
C PHE A 181 -6.23 -24.01 -18.28
N GLU A 182 -6.60 -25.27 -18.45
CA GLU A 182 -7.47 -26.03 -17.55
C GLU A 182 -6.61 -26.89 -16.64
N LEU A 183 -6.73 -26.73 -15.33
CA LEU A 183 -6.05 -27.58 -14.36
C LEU A 183 -6.79 -28.93 -14.29
N LEU A 184 -6.14 -30.01 -14.74
CA LEU A 184 -6.73 -31.36 -14.72
C LEU A 184 -6.52 -32.05 -13.38
N TYR A 185 -5.28 -32.05 -12.88
CA TYR A 185 -4.96 -32.49 -11.52
C TYR A 185 -3.58 -31.96 -11.09
N TYR A 186 -3.36 -31.98 -9.79
CA TYR A 186 -2.03 -31.79 -9.21
C TYR A 186 -1.79 -32.78 -8.07
N HIS A 187 -0.53 -33.07 -7.83
CA HIS A 187 -0.09 -33.91 -6.73
C HIS A 187 1.15 -33.28 -6.09
N ILE A 188 1.10 -33.10 -4.77
CA ILE A 188 2.17 -32.46 -4.01
C ILE A 188 2.73 -33.49 -3.05
N TYR A 189 4.05 -33.65 -3.04
CA TYR A 189 4.80 -34.46 -2.09
C TYR A 189 5.63 -33.54 -1.21
N THR A 190 5.47 -33.66 0.09
CA THR A 190 6.35 -33.03 1.07
C THR A 190 7.10 -34.13 1.79
N VAL A 191 8.41 -33.96 1.91
CA VAL A 191 9.26 -34.91 2.62
C VAL A 191 9.73 -34.27 3.92
N TYR A 192 9.34 -34.90 5.02
CA TYR A 192 9.76 -34.49 6.35
C TYR A 192 10.46 -35.69 7.03
N SER A 193 11.74 -35.55 7.37
CA SER A 193 12.49 -36.60 8.05
C SER A 193 13.48 -35.99 9.05
N ASP A 194 13.72 -36.71 10.14
CA ASP A 194 14.66 -36.32 11.21
C ASP A 194 14.40 -34.94 11.79
N GLY A 195 13.12 -34.55 11.91
CA GLY A 195 12.72 -33.22 12.40
C GLY A 195 13.03 -32.06 11.46
N LYS A 196 13.31 -32.33 10.18
CA LYS A 196 13.64 -31.30 9.17
C LYS A 196 12.77 -31.44 7.93
N ASP A 197 12.41 -30.31 7.37
CA ASP A 197 11.84 -30.23 6.04
C ASP A 197 12.92 -30.57 5.01
N ARG A 198 12.67 -31.59 4.19
CA ARG A 198 13.57 -32.05 3.10
C ARG A 198 13.15 -31.56 1.73
N GLY A 199 12.13 -30.70 1.69
CA GLY A 199 11.61 -30.10 0.49
C GLY A 199 10.26 -30.63 0.05
N ALA A 200 9.73 -30.00 -0.97
CA ALA A 200 8.47 -30.38 -1.60
C ALA A 200 8.64 -30.50 -3.12
N SER A 201 7.91 -31.41 -3.74
CA SER A 201 7.78 -31.50 -5.17
C SER A 201 6.31 -31.53 -5.58
N ALA A 202 6.01 -31.02 -6.76
CA ALA A 202 4.66 -31.05 -7.31
C ALA A 202 4.66 -31.53 -8.76
N THR A 203 3.71 -32.39 -9.08
CA THR A 203 3.36 -32.74 -10.47
C THR A 203 2.03 -32.08 -10.79
N VAL A 204 2.00 -31.28 -11.87
CA VAL A 204 0.79 -30.57 -12.31
C VAL A 204 0.50 -30.97 -13.75
N LYS A 205 -0.73 -31.39 -14.02
CA LYS A 205 -1.21 -31.67 -15.39
C LYS A 205 -2.25 -30.63 -15.79
N VAL A 206 -1.99 -29.98 -16.89
CA VAL A 206 -2.87 -28.96 -17.47
C VAL A 206 -3.24 -29.31 -18.91
N ARG A 207 -4.38 -28.79 -19.36
CA ARG A 207 -4.74 -28.73 -20.78
C ARG A 207 -4.60 -27.28 -21.23
N VAL A 208 -3.85 -27.04 -22.28
CA VAL A 208 -3.66 -25.75 -22.93
C VAL A 208 -4.60 -25.63 -24.11
#